data_97dc6459877fb0706d676e9180fd054b
#
_entry.id   97dc6459877fb0706d676e9180fd054b
#
_cell.length_a   1.000
_cell.length_b   1.000
_cell.length_c   1.000
_cell.angle_alpha   90.00
_cell.angle_beta   90.00
_cell.angle_gamma   90.00
#
_symmetry.space_group_name_H-M   'P 1'
#
loop_
_entity.id
_entity.type
_entity.pdbx_description
1 polymer ?
#
loop_
_entity_poly.entity_id
_entity_poly.type
_entity_poly.pdbx_seq_one_letter_code
_entity_poly.pdbx_strand_id
1 'polypeptide(L)'
;TECANVQETNRFPYVVSQHLNLNGCRVRTYNGAAIGNHSMHSLNILLNKVLPLKPDFVVLMHNVNDLGILLVSGGYHSDHPSRSLIVTERSGFTFHLKGVIKNLLPQVYHVSRLGLKSLSGDSDEFRQFRGKQIDVDEVRVAEQFRRSLGTFVAVCNANRIRPILMTQANRFTESPHPSWVCDGKVTQKG
;
A
#
# COMPACT_ATOMS: atom_id res chain seq x y z
N THR A 1 -7.58 0.01 -2.80
CA THR A 1 -7.37 0.86 -1.62
C THR A 1 -8.15 0.31 -0.44
N GLU A 2 -7.53 0.27 0.74
CA GLU A 2 -8.21 -0.19 1.95
C GLU A 2 -9.36 0.72 2.36
N CYS A 3 -9.29 2.01 2.00
CA CYS A 3 -10.28 3.03 2.38
C CYS A 3 -10.62 2.98 3.88
N ALA A 4 -9.60 2.88 4.74
CA ALA A 4 -9.76 2.66 6.18
C ALA A 4 -10.62 3.73 6.89
N ASN A 5 -10.61 4.95 6.37
CA ASN A 5 -11.35 6.09 6.93
C ASN A 5 -12.78 6.21 6.35
N VAL A 6 -13.22 5.24 5.56
CA VAL A 6 -14.53 5.23 4.93
C VAL A 6 -15.33 4.05 5.47
N GLN A 7 -16.61 4.28 5.77
CA GLN A 7 -17.52 3.21 6.18
C GLN A 7 -17.49 2.06 5.16
N GLU A 8 -17.61 0.83 5.62
CA GLU A 8 -17.51 -0.35 4.78
C GLU A 8 -18.45 -0.31 3.57
N THR A 9 -19.67 0.15 3.78
CA THR A 9 -20.69 0.30 2.74
C THR A 9 -20.35 1.32 1.65
N ASN A 10 -19.41 2.22 1.92
CA ASN A 10 -18.94 3.24 0.98
C ASN A 10 -17.56 2.90 0.37
N ARG A 11 -17.01 1.74 0.70
CA ARG A 11 -15.74 1.30 0.13
C ARG A 11 -15.93 0.80 -1.30
N PHE A 12 -14.95 1.06 -2.14
CA PHE A 12 -14.97 0.69 -3.56
C PHE A 12 -15.44 -0.75 -3.83
N PRO A 13 -14.92 -1.80 -3.16
CA PRO A 13 -15.37 -3.17 -3.44
C PRO A 13 -16.85 -3.38 -3.11
N TYR A 14 -17.35 -2.77 -2.03
CA TYR A 14 -18.74 -2.87 -1.65
C TYR A 14 -19.67 -2.17 -2.66
N VAL A 15 -19.34 -0.93 -3.01
CA VAL A 15 -20.12 -0.15 -3.98
C VAL A 15 -20.19 -0.86 -5.33
N VAL A 16 -19.06 -1.39 -5.83
CA VAL A 16 -19.01 -2.16 -7.07
C VAL A 16 -19.89 -3.41 -6.97
N SER A 17 -19.81 -4.16 -5.86
CA SER A 17 -20.63 -5.34 -5.63
C SER A 17 -22.12 -5.02 -5.66
N GLN A 18 -22.52 -3.96 -4.95
CA GLN A 18 -23.91 -3.52 -4.92
C GLN A 18 -24.41 -3.13 -6.32
N HIS A 19 -23.61 -2.33 -7.04
CA HIS A 19 -23.99 -1.87 -8.38
C HIS A 19 -24.16 -3.04 -9.35
N LEU A 20 -23.24 -4.00 -9.35
CA LEU A 20 -23.31 -5.17 -10.21
C LEU A 20 -24.48 -6.09 -9.85
N ASN A 21 -24.76 -6.30 -8.56
CA ASN A 21 -25.88 -7.12 -8.10
C ASN A 21 -27.22 -6.49 -8.46
N LEU A 22 -27.37 -5.16 -8.36
CA LEU A 22 -28.56 -4.43 -8.80
C LEU A 22 -28.80 -4.57 -10.32
N ASN A 23 -27.75 -4.77 -11.11
CA ASN A 23 -27.84 -5.00 -12.55
C ASN A 23 -27.92 -6.49 -12.93
N GLY A 24 -28.27 -7.36 -11.98
CA GLY A 24 -28.51 -8.79 -12.23
C GLY A 24 -27.28 -9.68 -12.21
N CYS A 25 -26.10 -9.13 -11.91
CA CYS A 25 -24.88 -9.92 -11.79
C CYS A 25 -24.72 -10.43 -10.35
N ARG A 26 -24.60 -11.74 -10.14
CA ARG A 26 -24.28 -12.29 -8.81
C ARG A 26 -22.78 -12.19 -8.54
N VAL A 27 -22.38 -11.19 -7.76
CA VAL A 27 -20.97 -10.91 -7.49
C VAL A 27 -20.69 -10.94 -5.99
N ARG A 28 -19.57 -11.60 -5.62
CA ARG A 28 -18.95 -11.49 -4.29
C ARG A 28 -17.64 -10.72 -4.45
N THR A 29 -17.44 -9.72 -3.63
CA THR A 29 -16.21 -8.95 -3.61
C THR A 29 -15.46 -9.13 -2.30
N TYR A 30 -14.14 -9.17 -2.38
CA TYR A 30 -13.24 -9.24 -1.22
C TYR A 30 -12.26 -8.09 -1.29
N ASN A 31 -12.00 -7.46 -0.17
CA ASN A 31 -11.02 -6.39 -0.08
C ASN A 31 -9.71 -6.94 0.48
N GLY A 32 -8.72 -7.13 -0.39
CA GLY A 32 -7.37 -7.57 -0.01
C GLY A 32 -6.39 -6.41 0.20
N ALA A 33 -6.85 -5.16 0.08
CA ALA A 33 -5.97 -4.00 0.19
C ALA A 33 -5.56 -3.73 1.64
N ALA A 34 -4.35 -3.19 1.81
CA ALA A 34 -3.86 -2.70 3.08
C ALA A 34 -3.16 -1.34 2.90
N ILE A 35 -3.19 -0.51 3.95
CA ILE A 35 -2.57 0.82 3.95
C ILE A 35 -1.06 0.67 3.76
N GLY A 36 -0.48 1.52 2.90
CA GLY A 36 0.95 1.54 2.66
C GLY A 36 1.48 0.43 1.74
N ASN A 37 0.63 -0.50 1.30
CA ASN A 37 1.05 -1.54 0.36
C ASN A 37 1.41 -0.92 -0.99
N HIS A 38 2.47 -1.43 -1.58
CA HIS A 38 2.86 -1.24 -2.97
C HIS A 38 2.62 -2.52 -3.80
N SER A 39 2.86 -2.49 -5.10
CA SER A 39 2.51 -3.58 -6.02
C SER A 39 3.14 -4.93 -5.65
N MET A 40 4.35 -4.95 -5.10
CA MET A 40 5.01 -6.19 -4.64
C MET A 40 4.33 -6.80 -3.41
N HIS A 41 3.81 -5.98 -2.48
CA HIS A 41 2.97 -6.50 -1.39
C HIS A 41 1.69 -7.11 -1.93
N SER A 42 1.08 -6.49 -2.94
CA SER A 42 -0.12 -7.04 -3.57
C SER A 42 0.14 -8.30 -4.35
N LEU A 43 1.32 -8.45 -4.96
CA LEU A 43 1.75 -9.72 -5.56
C LEU A 43 1.87 -10.82 -4.50
N ASN A 44 2.47 -10.52 -3.35
CA ASN A 44 2.54 -11.47 -2.22
C ASN A 44 1.15 -11.87 -1.72
N ILE A 45 0.23 -10.90 -1.57
CA ILE A 45 -1.15 -11.16 -1.20
C ILE A 45 -1.86 -12.00 -2.26
N LEU A 46 -1.65 -11.71 -3.54
CA LEU A 46 -2.18 -12.50 -4.65
C LEU A 46 -1.79 -13.97 -4.50
N LEU A 47 -0.49 -14.25 -4.37
CA LEU A 47 0.04 -15.62 -4.31
C LEU A 47 -0.48 -16.38 -3.09
N ASN A 48 -0.50 -15.76 -1.92
CA ASN A 48 -0.72 -16.47 -0.66
C ASN A 48 -2.17 -16.45 -0.18
N LYS A 49 -2.97 -15.46 -0.59
CA LYS A 49 -4.34 -15.29 -0.07
C LYS A 49 -5.41 -15.30 -1.15
N VAL A 50 -5.12 -14.78 -2.33
CA VAL A 50 -6.12 -14.59 -3.38
C VAL A 50 -6.24 -15.82 -4.29
N LEU A 51 -5.11 -16.37 -4.74
CA LEU A 51 -5.13 -17.57 -5.60
C LEU A 51 -5.89 -18.75 -5.00
N PRO A 52 -5.77 -19.07 -3.69
CA PRO A 52 -6.55 -20.14 -3.09
C PRO A 52 -8.07 -19.95 -3.17
N LEU A 53 -8.55 -18.71 -3.27
CA LEU A 53 -9.97 -18.39 -3.40
C LEU A 53 -10.51 -18.58 -4.83
N LYS A 54 -9.63 -18.77 -5.81
CA LYS A 54 -9.96 -18.97 -7.23
C LYS A 54 -10.95 -17.91 -7.76
N PRO A 55 -10.67 -16.60 -7.62
CA PRO A 55 -11.58 -15.58 -8.08
C PRO A 55 -11.60 -15.53 -9.62
N ASP A 56 -12.72 -15.08 -10.20
CA ASP A 56 -12.82 -14.85 -11.64
C ASP A 56 -12.03 -13.61 -12.08
N PHE A 57 -12.01 -12.59 -11.21
CA PHE A 57 -11.37 -11.30 -11.47
C PHE A 57 -10.54 -10.85 -10.28
N VAL A 58 -9.44 -10.18 -10.56
CA VAL A 58 -8.66 -9.46 -9.55
C VAL A 58 -8.42 -8.04 -10.01
N VAL A 59 -8.78 -7.07 -9.16
CA VAL A 59 -8.59 -5.64 -9.43
C VAL A 59 -7.34 -5.17 -8.69
N LEU A 60 -6.40 -4.56 -9.39
CA LEU A 60 -5.22 -3.92 -8.84
C LEU A 60 -5.23 -2.43 -9.17
N MET A 61 -5.12 -1.60 -8.13
CA MET A 61 -4.99 -0.16 -8.26
C MET A 61 -3.82 0.32 -7.42
N HIS A 62 -2.71 0.60 -8.07
CA HIS A 62 -1.47 1.06 -7.45
C HIS A 62 -0.87 2.25 -8.20
N ASN A 63 -0.25 3.18 -7.46
CA ASN A 63 0.54 4.27 -7.98
C ASN A 63 1.40 4.91 -6.87
N VAL A 64 0.78 5.68 -5.96
CA VAL A 64 1.49 6.57 -5.02
C VAL A 64 2.47 5.82 -4.12
N ASN A 65 2.09 4.66 -3.59
CA ASN A 65 2.98 3.88 -2.74
C ASN A 65 4.17 3.28 -3.51
N ASP A 66 3.94 2.90 -4.76
CA ASP A 66 5.00 2.41 -5.65
C ASP A 66 5.96 3.54 -5.99
N LEU A 67 5.46 4.71 -6.37
CA LEU A 67 6.29 5.87 -6.60
C LEU A 67 7.11 6.23 -5.36
N GLY A 68 6.48 6.26 -4.18
CA GLY A 68 7.18 6.58 -2.93
C GLY A 68 8.37 5.67 -2.68
N ILE A 69 8.23 4.35 -2.82
CA ILE A 69 9.32 3.41 -2.58
C ILE A 69 10.37 3.46 -3.69
N LEU A 70 9.95 3.53 -4.94
CA LEU A 70 10.86 3.52 -6.09
C LEU A 70 11.71 4.79 -6.18
N LEU A 71 11.12 5.96 -5.87
CA LEU A 71 11.84 7.24 -5.86
C LEU A 71 12.88 7.31 -4.75
N VAL A 72 12.56 6.77 -3.57
CA VAL A 72 13.43 6.85 -2.39
C VAL A 72 14.50 5.76 -2.37
N SER A 73 14.14 4.53 -2.73
CA SER A 73 15.02 3.36 -2.61
C SER A 73 15.59 2.90 -3.95
N GLY A 74 15.16 3.49 -5.07
CA GLY A 74 15.52 3.05 -6.41
C GLY A 74 15.03 1.64 -6.76
N GLY A 75 14.17 1.05 -5.92
CA GLY A 75 13.65 -0.31 -6.09
C GLY A 75 12.65 -0.67 -5.01
N TYR A 76 12.05 -1.87 -5.11
CA TYR A 76 11.08 -2.37 -4.13
C TYR A 76 11.71 -2.95 -2.86
N HIS A 77 13.02 -2.99 -2.77
CA HIS A 77 13.71 -3.41 -1.56
C HIS A 77 13.81 -2.22 -0.60
N SER A 78 13.36 -2.41 0.62
CA SER A 78 13.45 -1.40 1.67
C SER A 78 13.74 -2.05 3.00
N ASP A 79 14.70 -1.51 3.73
CA ASP A 79 15.03 -1.93 5.08
C ASP A 79 14.06 -1.38 6.12
N HIS A 80 13.13 -0.50 5.70
CA HIS A 80 12.15 0.06 6.62
C HIS A 80 11.12 -0.98 7.03
N PRO A 81 10.91 -1.22 8.36
CA PRO A 81 10.06 -2.31 8.87
C PRO A 81 8.61 -2.31 8.36
N SER A 82 8.06 -1.13 8.03
CA SER A 82 6.69 -1.00 7.51
C SER A 82 6.56 -1.30 6.01
N ARG A 83 7.69 -1.34 5.29
CA ARG A 83 7.72 -1.53 3.84
C ARG A 83 8.56 -2.71 3.38
N SER A 84 9.23 -3.38 4.32
CA SER A 84 10.00 -4.58 4.02
C SER A 84 9.07 -5.72 3.59
N LEU A 85 9.40 -6.35 2.46
CA LEU A 85 8.77 -7.59 2.01
C LEU A 85 9.25 -8.79 2.80
N ILE A 86 10.40 -8.68 3.43
CA ILE A 86 11.00 -9.74 4.22
C ILE A 86 10.44 -9.60 5.63
N VAL A 87 9.66 -10.58 6.06
CA VAL A 87 9.33 -10.74 7.46
C VAL A 87 10.59 -11.23 8.15
N THR A 88 11.38 -10.29 8.66
CA THR A 88 12.45 -10.64 9.59
C THR A 88 11.79 -11.32 10.80
N GLU A 89 12.20 -12.53 11.11
CA GLU A 89 11.76 -13.21 12.33
C GLU A 89 12.09 -12.29 13.52
N ARG A 90 11.07 -11.60 14.01
CA ARG A 90 11.18 -10.86 15.25
C ARG A 90 11.04 -11.82 16.42
N SER A 91 11.96 -12.79 16.49
CA SER A 91 12.03 -13.81 17.52
C SER A 91 12.79 -13.36 18.78
N GLY A 92 12.69 -12.08 19.12
CA GLY A 92 13.30 -11.57 20.34
C GLY A 92 12.35 -11.67 21.52
N PHE A 93 12.89 -11.93 22.72
CA PHE A 93 12.14 -11.87 24.01
C PHE A 93 11.26 -10.62 24.12
N THR A 94 11.73 -9.47 23.63
CA THR A 94 10.98 -8.20 23.58
C THR A 94 9.72 -8.27 22.71
N PHE A 95 9.71 -9.08 21.65
CA PHE A 95 8.53 -9.27 20.80
C PHE A 95 7.45 -10.07 21.53
N HIS A 96 7.85 -11.17 22.14
CA HIS A 96 6.93 -12.00 22.93
C HIS A 96 6.40 -11.25 24.15
N LEU A 97 7.27 -10.51 24.85
CA LEU A 97 6.88 -9.67 25.99
C LEU A 97 5.87 -8.58 25.56
N LYS A 98 6.08 -7.91 24.41
CA LYS A 98 5.09 -6.96 23.85
C LYS A 98 3.77 -7.65 23.57
N GLY A 99 3.78 -8.86 23.02
CA GLY A 99 2.58 -9.64 22.78
C GLY A 99 1.81 -9.96 24.05
N VAL A 100 2.51 -10.40 25.09
CA VAL A 100 1.95 -10.69 26.41
C VAL A 100 1.35 -9.42 27.04
N ILE A 101 2.09 -8.31 27.08
CA ILE A 101 1.60 -7.03 27.64
C ILE A 101 0.38 -6.54 26.87
N LYS A 102 0.37 -6.63 25.54
CA LYS A 102 -0.76 -6.23 24.71
C LYS A 102 -2.03 -7.02 25.03
N ASN A 103 -1.89 -8.32 25.31
CA ASN A 103 -3.02 -9.21 25.54
C ASN A 103 -3.51 -9.15 27.00
N LEU A 104 -2.60 -9.02 27.97
CA LEU A 104 -2.95 -8.99 29.38
C LEU A 104 -3.36 -7.59 29.88
N LEU A 105 -2.71 -6.54 29.35
CA LEU A 105 -2.91 -5.17 29.79
C LEU A 105 -3.09 -4.22 28.57
N PRO A 106 -4.16 -4.37 27.78
CA PRO A 106 -4.34 -3.64 26.53
C PRO A 106 -4.38 -2.12 26.73
N GLN A 107 -4.95 -1.65 27.84
CA GLN A 107 -5.02 -0.21 28.15
C GLN A 107 -3.63 0.36 28.49
N VAL A 108 -2.84 -0.34 29.29
CA VAL A 108 -1.46 0.07 29.62
C VAL A 108 -0.60 0.08 28.37
N TYR A 109 -0.74 -0.92 27.50
CA TYR A 109 -0.05 -0.96 26.21
C TYR A 109 -0.44 0.23 25.31
N HIS A 110 -1.73 0.58 25.28
CA HIS A 110 -2.21 1.69 24.47
C HIS A 110 -1.67 3.04 24.98
N VAL A 111 -1.73 3.28 26.29
CA VAL A 111 -1.23 4.52 26.92
C VAL A 111 0.30 4.63 26.75
N SER A 112 1.04 3.55 27.00
CA SER A 112 2.50 3.55 26.83
C SER A 112 2.91 3.77 25.36
N ARG A 113 2.14 3.24 24.40
CA ARG A 113 2.37 3.47 22.96
C ARG A 113 2.10 4.93 22.58
N LEU A 114 1.06 5.56 23.13
CA LEU A 114 0.77 6.98 22.90
C LEU A 114 1.86 7.87 23.50
N GLY A 115 2.30 7.59 24.71
CA GLY A 115 3.39 8.31 25.36
C GLY A 115 4.74 8.15 24.63
N LEU A 116 5.08 6.94 24.18
CA LEU A 116 6.28 6.68 23.40
C LEU A 116 6.22 7.31 22.00
N LYS A 117 5.03 7.37 21.37
CA LYS A 117 4.86 8.08 20.10
C LYS A 117 5.05 9.60 20.24
N SER A 118 4.65 10.18 21.37
CA SER A 118 4.87 11.61 21.62
C SER A 118 6.36 11.94 21.88
N LEU A 119 7.11 10.96 22.40
CA LEU A 119 8.54 11.09 22.69
C LEU A 119 9.43 10.67 21.50
N SER A 120 9.04 9.66 20.74
CA SER A 120 9.67 9.32 19.49
C SER A 120 9.10 10.22 18.42
N GLY A 121 9.77 11.32 18.11
CA GLY A 121 9.36 12.20 17.01
C GLY A 121 8.93 11.40 15.78
N ASP A 122 7.97 11.95 15.08
CA ASP A 122 7.26 11.42 13.93
C ASP A 122 8.12 10.43 13.12
N SER A 123 7.72 9.16 13.08
CA SER A 123 8.40 8.10 12.33
C SER A 123 8.15 8.23 10.82
N ASP A 124 8.18 9.45 10.32
CA ASP A 124 8.07 9.74 8.91
C ASP A 124 9.31 9.22 8.18
N GLU A 125 9.15 8.12 7.49
CA GLU A 125 10.22 7.47 6.71
C GLU A 125 10.79 8.38 5.62
N PHE A 126 10.03 9.38 5.18
CA PHE A 126 10.44 10.34 4.17
C PHE A 126 11.09 11.61 4.76
N ARG A 127 11.16 11.74 6.10
CA ARG A 127 11.72 12.93 6.76
C ARG A 127 13.13 13.27 6.27
N GLN A 128 13.95 12.26 6.04
CA GLN A 128 15.33 12.44 5.58
C GLN A 128 15.43 13.01 4.14
N PHE A 129 14.35 12.89 3.36
CA PHE A 129 14.29 13.34 1.97
C PHE A 129 13.52 14.67 1.82
N ARG A 130 12.81 15.12 2.86
CA ARG A 130 12.06 16.38 2.80
C ARG A 130 12.98 17.55 2.51
N GLY A 131 12.63 18.31 1.47
CA GLY A 131 13.38 19.49 1.04
C GLY A 131 14.71 19.18 0.34
N LYS A 132 15.00 17.91 0.06
CA LYS A 132 16.15 17.51 -0.77
C LYS A 132 15.68 17.21 -2.18
N GLN A 133 16.46 17.65 -3.15
CA GLN A 133 16.30 17.20 -4.53
C GLN A 133 16.91 15.79 -4.61
N ILE A 134 16.13 14.84 -5.09
CA ILE A 134 16.58 13.46 -5.31
C ILE A 134 16.83 13.34 -6.81
N ASP A 135 18.03 12.88 -7.17
CA ASP A 135 18.32 12.50 -8.54
C ASP A 135 17.67 11.15 -8.82
N VAL A 136 16.71 11.12 -9.74
CA VAL A 136 15.88 9.96 -10.03
C VAL A 136 16.10 9.49 -11.45
N ASP A 137 16.49 8.24 -11.61
CA ASP A 137 16.46 7.56 -12.89
C ASP A 137 15.00 7.16 -13.23
N GLU A 138 14.30 8.05 -13.93
CA GLU A 138 12.88 7.87 -14.30
C GLU A 138 12.67 6.62 -15.14
N VAL A 139 13.61 6.29 -16.04
CA VAL A 139 13.53 5.11 -16.91
C VAL A 139 13.55 3.85 -16.07
N ARG A 140 14.47 3.78 -15.12
CA ARG A 140 14.59 2.65 -14.18
C ARG A 140 13.35 2.49 -13.31
N VAL A 141 12.82 3.59 -12.77
CA VAL A 141 11.59 3.59 -11.97
C VAL A 141 10.40 3.07 -12.77
N ALA A 142 10.21 3.61 -13.97
CA ALA A 142 9.12 3.17 -14.86
C ALA A 142 9.25 1.70 -15.26
N GLU A 143 10.47 1.23 -15.52
CA GLU A 143 10.73 -0.17 -15.88
C GLU A 143 10.43 -1.11 -14.70
N GLN A 144 10.85 -0.78 -13.48
CA GLN A 144 10.57 -1.59 -12.30
C GLN A 144 9.07 -1.67 -12.01
N PHE A 145 8.36 -0.54 -12.11
CA PHE A 145 6.92 -0.51 -11.94
C PHE A 145 6.22 -1.37 -13.00
N ARG A 146 6.59 -1.22 -14.27
CA ARG A 146 6.06 -2.02 -15.38
C ARG A 146 6.32 -3.52 -15.17
N ARG A 147 7.51 -3.89 -14.73
CA ARG A 147 7.88 -5.29 -14.43
C ARG A 147 7.01 -5.86 -13.31
N SER A 148 6.79 -5.10 -12.25
CA SER A 148 5.94 -5.54 -11.13
C SER A 148 4.49 -5.77 -11.57
N LEU A 149 3.91 -4.84 -12.33
CA LEU A 149 2.56 -5.00 -12.89
C LEU A 149 2.48 -6.16 -13.88
N GLY A 150 3.48 -6.29 -14.76
CA GLY A 150 3.57 -7.40 -15.73
C GLY A 150 3.61 -8.75 -15.04
N THR A 151 4.39 -8.88 -13.96
CA THR A 151 4.43 -10.11 -13.15
C THR A 151 3.07 -10.41 -12.52
N PHE A 152 2.40 -9.40 -11.97
CA PHE A 152 1.05 -9.58 -11.40
C PHE A 152 0.06 -10.11 -12.46
N VAL A 153 0.07 -9.51 -13.64
CA VAL A 153 -0.77 -9.93 -14.77
C VAL A 153 -0.44 -11.36 -15.21
N ALA A 154 0.84 -11.69 -15.33
CA ALA A 154 1.29 -13.03 -15.73
C ALA A 154 0.84 -14.11 -14.73
N VAL A 155 0.94 -13.84 -13.42
CA VAL A 155 0.47 -14.74 -12.37
C VAL A 155 -1.05 -14.94 -12.45
N CYS A 156 -1.81 -13.88 -12.65
CA CYS A 156 -3.27 -13.97 -12.82
C CYS A 156 -3.62 -14.85 -14.03
N ASN A 157 -3.01 -14.57 -15.18
CA ASN A 157 -3.29 -15.30 -16.42
C ASN A 157 -2.92 -16.80 -16.30
N ALA A 158 -1.78 -17.12 -15.68
CA ALA A 158 -1.36 -18.50 -15.44
C ALA A 158 -2.38 -19.28 -14.55
N ASN A 159 -3.14 -18.58 -13.73
CA ASN A 159 -4.17 -19.15 -12.87
C ASN A 159 -5.60 -18.96 -13.41
N ARG A 160 -5.75 -18.55 -14.69
CA ARG A 160 -7.04 -18.29 -15.36
C ARG A 160 -7.90 -17.22 -14.67
N ILE A 161 -7.26 -16.28 -14.01
CA ILE A 161 -7.88 -15.12 -13.36
C ILE A 161 -7.76 -13.93 -14.31
N ARG A 162 -8.82 -13.16 -14.48
CA ARG A 162 -8.78 -11.94 -15.29
C ARG A 162 -8.27 -10.76 -14.46
N PRO A 163 -7.08 -10.22 -14.72
CA PRO A 163 -6.59 -9.03 -14.03
C PRO A 163 -7.24 -7.77 -14.60
N ILE A 164 -7.63 -6.86 -13.72
CA ILE A 164 -8.11 -5.51 -14.05
C ILE A 164 -7.14 -4.53 -13.40
N LEU A 165 -6.35 -3.85 -14.22
CA LEU A 165 -5.49 -2.77 -13.75
C LEU A 165 -6.26 -1.45 -13.81
N MET A 166 -6.29 -0.74 -12.68
CA MET A 166 -6.93 0.57 -12.59
C MET A 166 -5.89 1.64 -12.30
N THR A 167 -6.05 2.79 -12.94
CA THR A 167 -5.29 3.98 -12.59
C THR A 167 -5.80 4.54 -11.26
N GLN A 168 -4.91 4.84 -10.36
CA GLN A 168 -5.25 5.56 -9.14
C GLN A 168 -5.41 7.03 -9.48
N ALA A 169 -6.57 7.60 -9.15
CA ALA A 169 -6.75 9.04 -9.22
C ALA A 169 -5.69 9.70 -8.35
N ASN A 170 -4.94 10.60 -8.94
CA ASN A 170 -3.96 11.40 -8.25
C ASN A 170 -4.23 12.87 -8.51
N ARG A 171 -3.60 13.69 -7.70
CA ARG A 171 -3.75 15.13 -7.81
C ARG A 171 -2.57 15.76 -8.56
N PHE A 172 -1.64 14.96 -9.07
CA PHE A 172 -0.55 15.45 -9.90
C PHE A 172 -1.11 15.77 -11.28
N THR A 173 -1.16 17.03 -11.62
CA THR A 173 -1.59 17.58 -12.90
C THR A 173 -0.52 18.51 -13.40
N GLU A 174 -0.55 18.84 -14.70
CA GLU A 174 0.36 19.82 -15.29
C GLU A 174 0.26 21.18 -14.61
N SER A 175 -0.92 21.51 -14.07
CA SER A 175 -1.18 22.73 -13.32
C SER A 175 -1.80 22.40 -11.95
N PRO A 176 -1.02 21.92 -10.98
CA PRO A 176 -1.53 21.60 -9.66
C PRO A 176 -1.99 22.86 -8.94
N HIS A 177 -3.05 22.75 -8.12
CA HIS A 177 -3.53 23.87 -7.33
C HIS A 177 -2.42 24.38 -6.39
N PRO A 178 -2.17 25.70 -6.31
CA PRO A 178 -1.05 26.24 -5.54
C PRO A 178 -0.96 25.79 -4.08
N SER A 179 -2.09 25.65 -3.37
CA SER A 179 -2.12 25.16 -1.99
C SER A 179 -1.53 23.74 -1.84
N TRP A 180 -1.65 22.93 -2.85
CA TRP A 180 -1.16 21.57 -2.87
C TRP A 180 0.34 21.49 -3.02
N VAL A 181 0.91 22.35 -3.89
CA VAL A 181 2.35 22.45 -4.08
C VAL A 181 3.00 22.95 -2.79
N CYS A 182 2.36 23.91 -2.10
CA CYS A 182 2.84 24.44 -0.83
C CYS A 182 2.78 23.41 0.30
N ASP A 183 1.64 22.72 0.45
CA ASP A 183 1.43 21.74 1.53
C ASP A 183 2.23 20.45 1.30
N GLY A 184 2.36 20.03 0.07
CA GLY A 184 3.10 18.82 -0.31
C GLY A 184 4.61 19.01 -0.40
N LYS A 185 5.11 20.26 -0.39
CA LYS A 185 6.51 20.61 -0.70
C LYS A 185 7.02 19.93 -1.99
N VAL A 186 6.12 19.71 -2.93
CA VAL A 186 6.46 19.21 -4.26
C VAL A 186 6.93 20.41 -5.08
N THR A 187 8.19 20.47 -5.41
CA THR A 187 8.70 21.47 -6.35
C THR A 187 8.53 20.97 -7.77
N GLN A 188 8.33 21.86 -8.72
CA GLN A 188 8.14 21.55 -10.14
C GLN A 188 9.34 20.81 -10.79
N LYS A 189 10.39 20.55 -10.04
CA LYS A 189 11.60 19.85 -10.45
C LYS A 189 11.86 18.59 -9.61
N GLY A 190 10.91 18.12 -8.84
CA GLY A 190 11.03 16.91 -8.04
C GLY A 190 9.95 15.91 -8.37
#